data_47e113ff7b60dcff42711369a07436c9
#
_entry.id   47e113ff7b60dcff42711369a07436c9
#
_cell.length_a   1.000
_cell.length_b   1.000
_cell.length_c   1.000
_cell.angle_alpha   90.00
_cell.angle_beta   90.00
_cell.angle_gamma   90.00
#
_symmetry.space_group_name_H-M   'P 1'
#
loop_
_entity.id
_entity.type
_entity.pdbx_description
1 polymer ?
#
loop_
_entity_poly.entity_id
_entity_poly.type
_entity_poly.pdbx_seq_one_letter_code
_entity_poly.pdbx_strand_id
1 'polypeptide(L)'
;MRFGRLGDSFLISGKKFWWLPIGRVPEISAVDLHAKLASDPAPQILDVRTQKEWNDSRIEGAMSAPITSLQARLEDLNLDPQRPVVAVCLSAHRSIPAVRALDKAGFDDVCQLRGGMLAWWRAELPVVKSQ
;
A
#
# COMPACT_ATOMS: atom_id res chain seq x y z
N MET A 1 -13.05 -8.24 2.79
CA MET A 1 -13.54 -7.14 1.94
C MET A 1 -12.43 -6.70 1.01
N ARG A 2 -12.73 -6.59 -0.24
CA ARG A 2 -11.73 -6.24 -1.24
C ARG A 2 -11.79 -4.74 -1.53
N PHE A 3 -10.65 -4.15 -1.82
CA PHE A 3 -10.59 -2.73 -2.18
C PHE A 3 -11.42 -2.42 -3.41
N GLY A 4 -11.33 -3.27 -4.43
CA GLY A 4 -12.07 -3.07 -5.66
C GLY A 4 -13.57 -2.99 -5.44
N ARG A 5 -14.07 -3.75 -4.47
CA ARG A 5 -15.50 -3.72 -4.15
C ARG A 5 -15.92 -2.40 -3.53
N LEU A 6 -15.04 -1.78 -2.77
CA LEU A 6 -15.34 -0.53 -2.12
C LEU A 6 -15.22 0.64 -3.04
N GLY A 7 -14.12 0.70 -3.71
CA GLY A 7 -13.81 1.84 -4.52
C GLY A 7 -14.05 1.62 -5.98
N ASP A 8 -14.21 0.40 -6.39
CA ASP A 8 -14.32 0.01 -7.79
C ASP A 8 -13.30 0.69 -8.70
N SER A 9 -12.50 1.57 -8.11
CA SER A 9 -11.48 2.33 -8.82
C SER A 9 -10.23 1.52 -9.09
N PHE A 10 -10.04 0.41 -8.41
CA PHE A 10 -8.85 -0.42 -8.56
C PHE A 10 -8.98 -1.38 -9.72
N LEU A 11 -10.20 -1.82 -9.98
CA LEU A 11 -10.46 -2.80 -11.01
C LEU A 11 -11.40 -2.19 -12.04
N ILE A 12 -10.97 -2.16 -13.28
CA ILE A 12 -11.78 -1.69 -14.37
C ILE A 12 -12.37 -2.92 -15.03
N SER A 13 -13.70 -3.03 -15.01
CA SER A 13 -14.39 -4.21 -15.55
C SER A 13 -13.90 -5.51 -14.91
N GLY A 14 -13.55 -5.44 -13.61
CA GLY A 14 -13.06 -6.59 -12.90
C GLY A 14 -11.65 -7.02 -13.25
N LYS A 15 -10.96 -6.25 -14.06
CA LYS A 15 -9.62 -6.55 -14.48
C LYS A 15 -8.64 -5.51 -13.99
N LYS A 16 -7.41 -5.96 -13.71
CA LYS A 16 -6.34 -5.09 -13.26
C LYS A 16 -5.54 -4.65 -14.48
N PHE A 17 -5.51 -3.35 -14.73
CA PHE A 17 -4.80 -2.79 -15.89
C PHE A 17 -3.39 -2.32 -15.56
N TRP A 18 -3.03 -2.29 -14.29
CA TRP A 18 -1.72 -1.83 -13.86
C TRP A 18 -0.58 -2.75 -14.29
N TRP A 19 -0.88 -3.96 -14.78
CA TRP A 19 0.14 -4.85 -15.35
C TRP A 19 0.60 -4.38 -16.73
N LEU A 20 -0.12 -3.45 -17.34
CA LEU A 20 0.28 -2.89 -18.63
C LEU A 20 1.56 -2.06 -18.46
N PRO A 21 2.40 -1.97 -19.51
CA PRO A 21 3.67 -1.26 -19.40
C PRO A 21 3.55 0.26 -19.32
N ILE A 22 2.37 0.79 -19.12
CA ILE A 22 2.14 2.22 -19.01
C ILE A 22 2.27 2.78 -17.60
N GLY A 23 2.66 1.94 -16.65
CA GLY A 23 3.07 2.44 -15.33
C GLY A 23 1.99 2.70 -14.31
N ARG A 24 0.73 2.53 -14.64
CA ARG A 24 -0.34 2.76 -13.65
C ARG A 24 -0.60 1.52 -12.81
N VAL A 25 -0.92 1.77 -11.54
CA VAL A 25 -1.35 0.72 -10.62
C VAL A 25 -2.60 1.20 -9.88
N PRO A 26 -3.38 0.29 -9.31
CA PRO A 26 -4.54 0.69 -8.51
C PRO A 26 -4.15 1.58 -7.33
N GLU A 27 -5.02 2.52 -6.96
CA GLU A 27 -4.75 3.48 -5.90
C GLU A 27 -5.92 3.62 -4.94
N ILE A 28 -5.62 4.01 -3.71
CA ILE A 28 -6.62 4.40 -2.73
C ILE A 28 -6.23 5.78 -2.17
N SER A 29 -7.20 6.65 -1.95
CA SER A 29 -6.92 7.96 -1.38
C SER A 29 -6.59 7.85 0.11
N ALA A 30 -5.91 8.86 0.65
CA ALA A 30 -5.55 8.89 2.06
C ALA A 30 -6.81 8.84 2.96
N VAL A 31 -7.83 9.61 2.60
CA VAL A 31 -9.07 9.64 3.38
C VAL A 31 -9.77 8.29 3.37
N ASP A 32 -9.84 7.65 2.19
CA ASP A 32 -10.49 6.34 2.08
C ASP A 32 -9.71 5.26 2.82
N LEU A 33 -8.39 5.31 2.76
CA LEU A 33 -7.57 4.36 3.50
C LEU A 33 -7.78 4.52 5.00
N HIS A 34 -7.77 5.77 5.47
CA HIS A 34 -7.98 6.03 6.89
C HIS A 34 -9.32 5.45 7.37
N ALA A 35 -10.36 5.66 6.58
CA ALA A 35 -11.69 5.11 6.92
C ALA A 35 -11.66 3.57 6.94
N LYS A 36 -10.94 2.97 6.01
CA LYS A 36 -10.85 1.51 5.93
C LYS A 36 -10.06 0.89 7.06
N LEU A 37 -9.14 1.63 7.66
CA LEU A 37 -8.36 1.11 8.78
C LEU A 37 -9.21 0.83 10.01
N ALA A 38 -10.42 1.37 10.06
CA ALA A 38 -11.37 1.07 11.13
C ALA A 38 -12.19 -0.20 10.86
N SER A 39 -12.03 -0.80 9.70
CA SER A 39 -12.75 -2.03 9.32
C SER A 39 -12.12 -3.25 9.97
N ASP A 40 -12.88 -4.35 10.00
CA ASP A 40 -12.38 -5.63 10.51
C ASP A 40 -12.70 -6.72 9.49
N PRO A 41 -11.69 -7.31 8.86
CA PRO A 41 -10.27 -7.01 9.02
C PRO A 41 -9.88 -5.72 8.30
N ALA A 42 -8.90 -5.03 8.86
CA ALA A 42 -8.36 -3.83 8.23
C ALA A 42 -7.39 -4.23 7.11
N PRO A 43 -7.18 -3.34 6.12
CA PRO A 43 -6.15 -3.61 5.11
C PRO A 43 -4.77 -3.63 5.74
N GLN A 44 -3.88 -4.39 5.12
CA GLN A 44 -2.48 -4.47 5.53
C GLN A 44 -1.72 -3.33 4.87
N ILE A 45 -0.86 -2.66 5.61
CA ILE A 45 -0.08 -1.54 5.06
C ILE A 45 1.38 -1.93 4.97
N LEU A 46 1.93 -1.80 3.77
CA LEU A 46 3.33 -2.10 3.50
C LEU A 46 4.05 -0.81 3.15
N ASP A 47 4.89 -0.32 4.05
CA ASP A 47 5.64 0.92 3.85
C ASP A 47 6.97 0.58 3.19
N VAL A 48 7.13 1.01 1.94
CA VAL A 48 8.31 0.67 1.14
C VAL A 48 9.33 1.80 1.09
N ARG A 49 9.19 2.77 1.99
CA ARG A 49 10.19 3.82 2.17
C ARG A 49 11.40 3.25 2.92
N THR A 50 12.41 4.09 3.12
CA THR A 50 13.56 3.66 3.91
C THR A 50 13.17 3.41 5.36
N GLN A 51 13.98 2.65 6.06
CA GLN A 51 13.76 2.38 7.49
C GLN A 51 13.76 3.69 8.29
N LYS A 52 14.63 4.64 7.93
CA LYS A 52 14.66 5.92 8.62
C LYS A 52 13.36 6.69 8.46
N GLU A 53 12.84 6.76 7.23
CA GLU A 53 11.57 7.42 6.97
C GLU A 53 10.45 6.78 7.80
N TRP A 54 10.41 5.45 7.83
CA TRP A 54 9.42 4.71 8.59
C TRP A 54 9.53 5.00 10.10
N ASN A 55 10.75 5.06 10.60
CA ASN A 55 10.97 5.37 12.02
C ASN A 55 10.50 6.79 12.35
N ASP A 56 10.73 7.73 11.43
CA ASP A 56 10.41 9.14 11.67
C ASP A 56 8.91 9.40 11.72
N SER A 57 8.15 8.75 10.85
CA SER A 57 6.70 8.97 10.82
C SER A 57 6.05 7.93 9.90
N ARG A 58 5.05 7.23 10.39
CA ARG A 58 4.35 6.22 9.61
C ARG A 58 2.89 6.11 10.02
N ILE A 59 2.11 5.43 9.18
CA ILE A 59 0.74 5.06 9.53
C ILE A 59 0.83 3.92 10.55
N GLU A 60 0.01 3.99 11.57
CA GLU A 60 -0.01 2.96 12.62
C GLU A 60 -0.29 1.59 12.00
N GLY A 61 0.49 0.59 12.40
CA GLY A 61 0.35 -0.77 11.88
C GLY A 61 1.11 -1.01 10.59
N ALA A 62 1.73 0.01 10.01
CA ALA A 62 2.49 -0.15 8.77
C ALA A 62 3.73 -1.01 8.99
N MET A 63 3.90 -1.98 8.11
CA MET A 63 5.04 -2.89 8.12
C MET A 63 6.14 -2.29 7.23
N SER A 64 7.37 -2.21 7.75
CA SER A 64 8.49 -1.64 7.01
C SER A 64 9.13 -2.69 6.09
N ALA A 65 9.19 -2.38 4.80
CA ALA A 65 9.87 -3.24 3.83
C ALA A 65 10.40 -2.36 2.69
N PRO A 66 11.57 -1.72 2.89
CA PRO A 66 12.12 -0.84 1.86
C PRO A 66 12.16 -1.50 0.48
N ILE A 67 11.82 -0.72 -0.54
CA ILE A 67 11.68 -1.27 -1.89
C ILE A 67 12.95 -1.96 -2.37
N THR A 68 14.11 -1.50 -1.92
CA THR A 68 15.40 -2.06 -2.33
C THR A 68 15.59 -3.49 -1.85
N SER A 69 14.89 -3.90 -0.80
CA SER A 69 15.01 -5.25 -0.24
C SER A 69 13.69 -6.03 -0.29
N LEU A 70 12.65 -5.43 -0.86
CA LEU A 70 11.33 -6.05 -0.84
C LEU A 70 11.31 -7.42 -1.48
N GLN A 71 11.90 -7.55 -2.67
CA GLN A 71 11.88 -8.81 -3.41
C GLN A 71 12.50 -9.95 -2.60
N ALA A 72 13.60 -9.68 -1.92
CA ALA A 72 14.28 -10.69 -1.12
C ALA A 72 13.54 -11.02 0.17
N ARG A 73 12.68 -10.12 0.64
CA ARG A 73 12.00 -10.27 1.92
C ARG A 73 10.55 -10.71 1.81
N LEU A 74 10.02 -10.85 0.59
CA LEU A 74 8.59 -11.13 0.41
C LEU A 74 8.10 -12.33 1.21
N GLU A 75 8.86 -13.40 1.24
CA GLU A 75 8.46 -14.60 1.97
C GLU A 75 8.54 -14.44 3.48
N ASP A 76 9.39 -13.52 3.95
CA ASP A 76 9.57 -13.30 5.38
C ASP A 76 8.59 -12.30 5.95
N LEU A 77 7.88 -11.56 5.09
CA LEU A 77 6.89 -10.61 5.54
C LEU A 77 5.64 -11.34 6.01
N ASN A 78 5.12 -10.89 7.15
CA ASN A 78 3.92 -11.50 7.71
C ASN A 78 2.67 -10.89 7.08
N LEU A 79 2.56 -11.04 5.76
CA LEU A 79 1.43 -10.55 4.98
C LEU A 79 0.55 -11.72 4.54
N ASP A 80 -0.75 -11.50 4.60
CA ASP A 80 -1.72 -12.48 4.13
C ASP A 80 -2.08 -12.19 2.67
N PRO A 81 -1.73 -13.09 1.73
CA PRO A 81 -2.02 -12.84 0.31
C PRO A 81 -3.51 -12.72 -0.02
N GLN A 82 -4.38 -13.20 0.85
CA GLN A 82 -5.82 -13.15 0.62
C GLN A 82 -6.47 -11.89 1.17
N ARG A 83 -5.71 -11.05 1.86
CA ARG A 83 -6.20 -9.80 2.42
C ARG A 83 -5.66 -8.61 1.62
N PRO A 84 -6.43 -7.51 1.55
CA PRO A 84 -5.96 -6.32 0.85
C PRO A 84 -4.65 -5.78 1.42
N VAL A 85 -3.76 -5.33 0.53
CA VAL A 85 -2.49 -4.71 0.91
C VAL A 85 -2.40 -3.35 0.23
N VAL A 86 -2.00 -2.34 1.00
CA VAL A 86 -1.74 -1.00 0.48
C VAL A 86 -0.26 -0.71 0.61
N ALA A 87 0.41 -0.48 -0.52
CA ALA A 87 1.81 -0.09 -0.53
C ALA A 87 1.90 1.43 -0.36
N VAL A 88 2.82 1.88 0.47
CA VAL A 88 2.99 3.29 0.81
C VAL A 88 4.42 3.72 0.58
N CYS A 89 4.60 4.85 -0.14
CA CYS A 89 5.91 5.50 -0.21
C CYS A 89 5.73 7.00 0.04
N LEU A 90 6.73 7.80 -0.25
CA LEU A 90 6.62 9.24 0.03
C LEU A 90 5.62 9.91 -0.90
N SER A 91 5.74 9.66 -2.21
CA SER A 91 4.92 10.34 -3.23
C SER A 91 4.36 9.41 -4.30
N ALA A 92 4.28 8.12 -4.00
CA ALA A 92 3.71 7.09 -4.86
C ALA A 92 4.60 6.61 -6.02
N HIS A 93 5.90 6.89 -5.98
CA HIS A 93 6.82 6.38 -7.01
C HIS A 93 7.39 5.01 -6.66
N ARG A 94 7.87 4.84 -5.43
CA ARG A 94 8.46 3.57 -4.98
C ARG A 94 7.43 2.49 -4.77
N SER A 95 6.16 2.87 -4.62
CA SER A 95 5.09 1.90 -4.40
C SER A 95 4.63 1.23 -5.69
N ILE A 96 4.88 1.82 -6.85
CA ILE A 96 4.49 1.19 -8.11
C ILE A 96 5.17 -0.18 -8.30
N PRO A 97 6.50 -0.28 -8.22
CA PRO A 97 7.13 -1.60 -8.32
C PRO A 97 6.75 -2.53 -7.17
N ALA A 98 6.44 -1.98 -6.01
CA ALA A 98 6.00 -2.80 -4.88
C ALA A 98 4.66 -3.47 -5.17
N VAL A 99 3.69 -2.73 -5.72
CA VAL A 99 2.39 -3.30 -6.09
C VAL A 99 2.58 -4.42 -7.12
N ARG A 100 3.45 -4.20 -8.10
CA ARG A 100 3.71 -5.21 -9.13
C ARG A 100 4.37 -6.46 -8.57
N ALA A 101 5.31 -6.28 -7.64
CA ALA A 101 5.97 -7.41 -7.01
C ALA A 101 4.99 -8.25 -6.19
N LEU A 102 4.09 -7.59 -5.46
CA LEU A 102 3.08 -8.29 -4.68
C LEU A 102 2.10 -9.04 -5.56
N ASP A 103 1.69 -8.43 -6.68
CA ASP A 103 0.81 -9.11 -7.62
C ASP A 103 1.46 -10.37 -8.17
N LYS A 104 2.72 -10.28 -8.55
CA LYS A 104 3.48 -11.43 -9.05
C LYS A 104 3.59 -12.52 -8.01
N ALA A 105 3.63 -12.13 -6.74
CA ALA A 105 3.76 -13.08 -5.65
C ALA A 105 2.41 -13.73 -5.26
N GLY A 106 1.33 -13.39 -5.95
CA GLY A 106 0.04 -14.03 -5.74
C GLY A 106 -0.93 -13.25 -4.85
N PHE A 107 -0.63 -12.02 -4.52
CA PHE A 107 -1.56 -11.19 -3.75
C PHE A 107 -2.71 -10.74 -4.65
N ASP A 108 -3.93 -10.97 -4.19
CA ASP A 108 -5.13 -10.76 -5.01
C ASP A 108 -5.58 -9.30 -5.10
N ASP A 109 -5.33 -8.54 -4.06
CA ASP A 109 -5.93 -7.21 -3.93
C ASP A 109 -4.88 -6.24 -3.40
N VAL A 110 -4.16 -5.61 -4.32
CA VAL A 110 -3.04 -4.74 -3.98
C VAL A 110 -3.24 -3.38 -4.64
N CYS A 111 -2.97 -2.33 -3.89
CA CYS A 111 -2.99 -0.97 -4.44
C CYS A 111 -1.93 -0.14 -3.73
N GLN A 112 -1.78 1.11 -4.18
CA GLN A 112 -0.88 2.04 -3.53
C GLN A 112 -1.66 3.21 -2.93
N LEU A 113 -1.09 3.84 -1.92
CA LEU A 113 -1.63 5.08 -1.36
C LEU A 113 -1.38 6.21 -2.36
N ARG A 114 -2.46 6.78 -2.88
CA ARG A 114 -2.37 7.90 -3.83
C ARG A 114 -1.65 9.07 -3.18
N GLY A 115 -0.59 9.53 -3.83
CA GLY A 115 0.21 10.63 -3.31
C GLY A 115 1.08 10.29 -2.12
N GLY A 116 1.07 9.05 -1.66
CA GLY A 116 1.94 8.57 -0.60
C GLY A 116 1.77 9.28 0.73
N MET A 117 2.82 9.27 1.55
CA MET A 117 2.77 9.94 2.85
C MET A 117 2.57 11.44 2.74
N LEU A 118 3.00 12.05 1.63
CA LEU A 118 2.73 13.48 1.43
C LEU A 118 1.23 13.77 1.47
N ALA A 119 0.43 12.93 0.79
CA ALA A 119 -1.02 13.10 0.80
C ALA A 119 -1.61 12.81 2.19
N TRP A 120 -1.06 11.81 2.88
CA TRP A 120 -1.51 11.46 4.23
C TRP A 120 -1.30 12.62 5.19
N TRP A 121 -0.11 13.23 5.15
CA TRP A 121 0.21 14.38 6.02
C TRP A 121 -0.61 15.62 5.67
N ARG A 122 -0.82 15.87 4.37
CA ARG A 122 -1.66 17.00 3.94
C ARG A 122 -3.09 16.89 4.45
N ALA A 123 -3.58 15.67 4.56
CA ALA A 123 -4.92 15.43 5.08
C ALA A 123 -4.94 15.43 6.62
N GLU A 124 -3.79 15.67 7.24
CA GLU A 124 -3.66 15.75 8.71
C GLU A 124 -4.14 14.48 9.41
N LEU A 125 -3.90 13.34 8.79
CA LEU A 125 -4.30 12.05 9.36
C LEU A 125 -3.24 11.56 10.36
N PRO A 126 -3.63 10.70 11.32
CA PRO A 126 -2.73 10.33 12.41
C PRO A 126 -1.51 9.53 11.96
N VAL A 127 -0.40 9.79 12.62
CA VAL A 127 0.85 9.05 12.40
C VAL A 127 1.43 8.64 13.75
N VAL A 128 2.34 7.66 13.70
CA VAL A 128 3.12 7.25 14.86
C VAL A 128 4.61 7.38 14.53
N LYS A 129 5.42 7.48 15.56
CA LYS A 129 6.87 7.65 15.42
C LYS A 129 7.59 6.67 16.33
N SER A 130 8.74 6.22 15.89
CA SER A 130 9.61 5.42 16.74
C SER A 130 10.37 6.35 17.69
N GLN A 131 10.66 5.85 18.86
CA GLN A 131 11.38 6.61 19.87
C GLN A 131 12.88 6.47 19.71
#